data_2c2ddda368fcde85a90298e7e66d8906
#
_entry.id   2c2ddda368fcde85a90298e7e66d8906
#
_cell.length_a   1.000
_cell.length_b   1.000
_cell.length_c   1.000
_cell.angle_alpha   90.00
_cell.angle_beta   90.00
_cell.angle_gamma   90.00
#
_symmetry.space_group_name_H-M   'P 1'
#
loop_
_entity.id
_entity.type
_entity.pdbx_description
1 polymer ?
#
loop_
_entity_poly.entity_id
_entity_poly.type
_entity_poly.pdbx_seq_one_letter_code
_entity_poly.pdbx_strand_id
1 'polypeptide(L)'
;MASLRHIVNKRQLRNSKTFIFFLVFLLVLFFAAALYGRFYVLEPLRLSDSAMYPKFKEDDVVWICKLPRCIDELKVGDIVWARQKNRETLVRRVLAMPGDKVKFYNNGKVRVKNKTKQLEDEEVFIETRKIDVPKKGDTLYMSKLNDVEQDYAINIMMEQNILFYIKTSLWQGERELPLDMLGALKLGNRQVSLKEVDLLPWQDRYLMELQVFQREIGSTPVKIKREFFNKADSSRIEKIVAQDDYYFIISEKLKHAPDSRELGFFSRSQLLGRYVYSHRHIPKVAGDYLDKITVFLKDVLDLSSAN
;
A
#
# COMPACT_ATOMS: atom_id res chain seq x y z
N MET A 1 -7.99 -59.47 51.01
CA MET A 1 -8.30 -58.00 50.85
C MET A 1 -7.17 -57.18 50.28
N ALA A 2 -5.90 -57.55 50.38
CA ALA A 2 -4.74 -56.77 49.82
C ALA A 2 -4.67 -56.78 48.28
N SER A 3 -5.10 -57.86 47.60
CA SER A 3 -5.04 -58.02 46.14
C SER A 3 -5.94 -57.04 45.37
N LEU A 4 -7.15 -56.78 45.86
CA LEU A 4 -8.11 -55.89 45.24
C LEU A 4 -7.69 -54.40 45.27
N ARG A 5 -7.08 -53.98 46.38
CA ARG A 5 -6.53 -52.58 46.51
C ARG A 5 -5.38 -52.30 45.52
N HIS A 6 -4.57 -53.33 45.22
CA HIS A 6 -3.48 -53.19 44.27
C HIS A 6 -3.95 -53.06 42.83
N ILE A 7 -5.06 -53.74 42.44
CA ILE A 7 -5.65 -53.70 41.11
C ILE A 7 -6.37 -52.36 40.88
N VAL A 8 -7.09 -51.87 41.88
CA VAL A 8 -7.79 -50.58 41.80
C VAL A 8 -6.78 -49.43 41.66
N ASN A 9 -5.69 -49.45 42.44
CA ASN A 9 -4.63 -48.44 42.39
C ASN A 9 -3.91 -48.43 41.00
N LYS A 10 -3.64 -49.61 40.42
CA LYS A 10 -3.06 -49.73 39.08
C LYS A 10 -3.98 -49.21 37.98
N ARG A 11 -5.30 -49.37 38.07
CA ARG A 11 -6.29 -48.85 37.13
C ARG A 11 -6.42 -47.36 37.24
N GLN A 12 -6.42 -46.81 38.46
CA GLN A 12 -6.48 -45.38 38.72
C GLN A 12 -5.24 -44.65 38.21
N LEU A 13 -4.05 -45.22 38.43
CA LEU A 13 -2.78 -44.68 37.89
C LEU A 13 -2.71 -44.75 36.35
N ARG A 14 -3.26 -45.80 35.73
CA ARG A 14 -3.33 -45.94 34.28
C ARG A 14 -4.28 -44.91 33.68
N ASN A 15 -5.42 -44.65 34.29
CA ASN A 15 -6.38 -43.65 33.84
C ASN A 15 -5.80 -42.22 34.01
N SER A 16 -5.06 -41.97 35.08
CA SER A 16 -4.37 -40.68 35.30
C SER A 16 -3.29 -40.43 34.24
N LYS A 17 -2.48 -41.42 33.88
CA LYS A 17 -1.46 -41.28 32.81
C LYS A 17 -2.08 -41.04 31.46
N THR A 18 -3.17 -41.74 31.12
CA THR A 18 -3.91 -41.53 29.85
C THR A 18 -4.53 -40.13 29.79
N PHE A 19 -5.06 -39.65 30.93
CA PHE A 19 -5.61 -38.31 31.02
C PHE A 19 -4.52 -37.23 30.85
N ILE A 20 -3.35 -37.37 31.51
CA ILE A 20 -2.23 -36.49 31.36
C ILE A 20 -1.73 -36.48 29.91
N PHE A 21 -1.61 -37.66 29.28
CA PHE A 21 -1.21 -37.77 27.88
C PHE A 21 -2.19 -37.04 26.94
N PHE A 22 -3.48 -37.18 27.18
CA PHE A 22 -4.54 -36.49 26.42
C PHE A 22 -4.44 -34.97 26.61
N LEU A 23 -4.19 -34.51 27.84
CA LEU A 23 -4.05 -33.06 28.12
C LEU A 23 -2.80 -32.46 27.47
N VAL A 24 -1.70 -33.19 27.47
CA VAL A 24 -0.47 -32.78 26.76
C VAL A 24 -0.71 -32.76 25.25
N PHE A 25 -1.41 -33.77 24.72
CA PHE A 25 -1.77 -33.78 23.28
C PHE A 25 -2.62 -32.57 22.89
N LEU A 26 -3.64 -32.22 23.68
CA LEU A 26 -4.48 -31.03 23.45
C LEU A 26 -3.64 -29.73 23.50
N LEU A 27 -2.72 -29.67 24.45
CA LEU A 27 -1.82 -28.51 24.60
C LEU A 27 -0.91 -28.37 23.39
N VAL A 28 -0.32 -29.46 22.89
CA VAL A 28 0.48 -29.46 21.65
C VAL A 28 -0.36 -29.05 20.44
N LEU A 29 -1.57 -29.57 20.34
CA LEU A 29 -2.50 -29.21 19.27
C LEU A 29 -2.86 -27.71 19.31
N PHE A 30 -3.11 -27.18 20.51
CA PHE A 30 -3.38 -25.75 20.72
C PHE A 30 -2.21 -24.88 20.29
N PHE A 31 -0.98 -25.24 20.69
CA PHE A 31 0.22 -24.52 20.27
C PHE A 31 0.45 -24.60 18.76
N ALA A 32 0.26 -25.77 18.16
CA ALA A 32 0.37 -25.94 16.72
C ALA A 32 -0.66 -25.07 15.97
N ALA A 33 -1.91 -25.04 16.44
CA ALA A 33 -2.96 -24.20 15.88
C ALA A 33 -2.64 -22.70 16.05
N ALA A 34 -2.13 -22.29 17.21
CA ALA A 34 -1.72 -20.92 17.48
C ALA A 34 -0.56 -20.49 16.58
N LEU A 35 0.44 -21.33 16.39
CA LEU A 35 1.55 -21.09 15.46
C LEU A 35 1.06 -21.01 14.01
N TYR A 36 0.20 -21.94 13.60
CA TYR A 36 -0.41 -21.89 12.26
C TYR A 36 -1.17 -20.57 12.04
N GLY A 37 -2.02 -20.19 13.02
CA GLY A 37 -2.73 -18.92 12.97
C GLY A 37 -1.79 -17.71 12.87
N ARG A 38 -0.69 -17.73 13.65
CA ARG A 38 0.32 -16.66 13.64
C ARG A 38 1.04 -16.53 12.30
N PHE A 39 1.40 -17.64 11.67
CA PHE A 39 2.18 -17.62 10.44
C PHE A 39 1.33 -17.44 9.18
N TYR A 40 0.14 -18.00 9.13
CA TYR A 40 -0.67 -18.07 7.92
C TYR A 40 -1.92 -17.18 7.92
N VAL A 41 -2.46 -16.84 9.09
CA VAL A 41 -3.72 -16.10 9.18
C VAL A 41 -3.51 -14.65 9.57
N LEU A 42 -2.75 -14.39 10.63
CA LEU A 42 -2.59 -13.05 11.22
C LEU A 42 -1.13 -12.66 11.32
N GLU A 43 -0.81 -11.45 10.87
CA GLU A 43 0.52 -10.84 10.97
C GLU A 43 0.43 -9.59 11.83
N PRO A 44 1.13 -9.50 12.99
CA PRO A 44 1.33 -8.23 13.68
C PRO A 44 2.42 -7.44 12.97
N LEU A 45 2.08 -6.25 12.52
CA LEU A 45 2.95 -5.32 11.83
C LEU A 45 3.14 -4.07 12.68
N ARG A 46 4.38 -3.70 12.96
CA ARG A 46 4.74 -2.42 13.58
C ARG A 46 4.83 -1.37 12.50
N LEU A 47 4.11 -0.27 12.67
CA LEU A 47 4.12 0.82 11.70
C LEU A 47 5.42 1.62 11.80
N SER A 48 6.06 1.84 10.67
CA SER A 48 7.31 2.61 10.56
C SER A 48 7.08 4.08 10.20
N ASP A 49 5.83 4.45 9.91
CA ASP A 49 5.47 5.81 9.50
C ASP A 49 4.17 6.29 10.18
N SER A 50 3.97 7.59 10.15
CA SER A 50 2.75 8.24 10.64
C SER A 50 1.71 8.51 9.54
N ALA A 51 1.81 7.85 8.40
CA ALA A 51 0.96 8.07 7.23
C ALA A 51 -0.54 7.89 7.50
N MET A 52 -0.87 7.07 8.49
CA MET A 52 -2.24 6.76 8.88
C MET A 52 -2.72 7.53 10.12
N TYR A 53 -2.00 8.60 10.52
CA TYR A 53 -2.44 9.50 11.59
C TYR A 53 -3.73 10.24 11.14
N PRO A 54 -4.74 10.47 12.02
CA PRO A 54 -4.73 10.22 13.47
C PRO A 54 -5.12 8.79 13.89
N LYS A 55 -5.51 7.92 12.94
CA LYS A 55 -6.00 6.58 13.29
C LYS A 55 -4.90 5.73 13.91
N PHE A 56 -3.71 5.76 13.32
CA PHE A 56 -2.53 5.07 13.83
C PHE A 56 -1.38 6.06 13.97
N LYS A 57 -0.53 5.81 14.94
CA LYS A 57 0.74 6.50 15.14
C LYS A 57 1.89 5.63 14.68
N GLU A 58 3.04 6.24 14.46
CA GLU A 58 4.29 5.51 14.33
C GLU A 58 4.47 4.59 15.54
N ASP A 59 5.01 3.41 15.33
CA ASP A 59 5.21 2.35 16.31
C ASP A 59 3.94 1.62 16.79
N ASP A 60 2.74 2.03 16.41
CA ASP A 60 1.55 1.23 16.69
C ASP A 60 1.65 -0.14 16.03
N VAL A 61 1.13 -1.16 16.72
CA VAL A 61 1.06 -2.52 16.18
C VAL A 61 -0.32 -2.77 15.61
N VAL A 62 -0.37 -3.08 14.33
CA VAL A 62 -1.59 -3.42 13.61
C VAL A 62 -1.58 -4.91 13.26
N TRP A 63 -2.72 -5.55 13.41
CA TRP A 63 -2.91 -6.96 13.05
C TRP A 63 -3.54 -7.05 11.66
N ILE A 64 -2.88 -7.78 10.79
CA ILE A 64 -3.23 -7.93 9.38
C ILE A 64 -3.70 -9.34 9.12
N CYS A 65 -4.90 -9.50 8.57
CA CYS A 65 -5.39 -10.75 8.05
C CYS A 65 -4.77 -11.02 6.66
N LYS A 66 -4.02 -12.13 6.54
CA LYS A 66 -3.35 -12.53 5.29
C LYS A 66 -4.16 -13.49 4.42
N LEU A 67 -5.29 -13.97 4.91
CA LEU A 67 -6.12 -14.89 4.14
C LEU A 67 -6.62 -14.21 2.85
N PRO A 68 -6.61 -14.92 1.70
CA PRO A 68 -7.11 -14.37 0.43
C PRO A 68 -8.51 -13.77 0.55
N ARG A 69 -9.40 -14.43 1.29
CA ARG A 69 -10.76 -13.94 1.55
C ARG A 69 -10.80 -12.54 2.17
N CYS A 70 -9.85 -12.21 3.07
CA CYS A 70 -9.79 -10.88 3.69
C CYS A 70 -9.52 -9.78 2.66
N ILE A 71 -8.81 -10.10 1.58
CA ILE A 71 -8.51 -9.17 0.50
C ILE A 71 -9.64 -9.19 -0.55
N ASP A 72 -10.22 -10.35 -0.84
CA ASP A 72 -11.31 -10.47 -1.82
C ASP A 72 -12.61 -9.78 -1.37
N GLU A 73 -12.80 -9.65 -0.06
CA GLU A 73 -13.94 -8.94 0.56
C GLU A 73 -13.64 -7.48 0.91
N LEU A 74 -12.59 -6.86 0.32
CA LEU A 74 -12.25 -5.46 0.57
C LEU A 74 -13.37 -4.51 0.17
N LYS A 75 -13.44 -3.38 0.90
CA LYS A 75 -14.37 -2.29 0.67
C LYS A 75 -13.64 -0.95 0.72
N VAL A 76 -14.24 0.06 0.09
CA VAL A 76 -13.77 1.44 0.23
C VAL A 76 -13.77 1.82 1.72
N GLY A 77 -12.63 2.31 2.19
CA GLY A 77 -12.40 2.67 3.58
C GLY A 77 -11.62 1.63 4.39
N ASP A 78 -11.50 0.39 3.91
CA ASP A 78 -10.66 -0.62 4.56
C ASP A 78 -9.18 -0.21 4.51
N ILE A 79 -8.41 -0.70 5.47
CA ILE A 79 -6.98 -0.47 5.52
C ILE A 79 -6.28 -1.75 5.11
N VAL A 80 -5.31 -1.62 4.22
CA VAL A 80 -4.56 -2.71 3.63
C VAL A 80 -3.07 -2.57 3.89
N TRP A 81 -2.42 -3.70 3.99
CA TRP A 81 -0.98 -3.83 3.92
C TRP A 81 -0.61 -4.19 2.48
N ALA A 82 0.19 -3.37 1.84
CA ALA A 82 0.55 -3.51 0.44
C ALA A 82 2.07 -3.50 0.26
N ARG A 83 2.54 -4.13 -0.83
CA ARG A 83 3.95 -4.19 -1.22
C ARG A 83 4.19 -3.31 -2.44
N GLN A 84 5.20 -2.45 -2.36
CA GLN A 84 5.71 -1.69 -3.49
C GLN A 84 6.62 -2.54 -4.40
N LYS A 85 6.94 -2.03 -5.57
CA LYS A 85 7.86 -2.69 -6.50
C LYS A 85 9.28 -2.85 -5.94
N ASN A 86 9.76 -1.90 -5.15
CA ASN A 86 11.05 -1.95 -4.45
C ASN A 86 11.06 -2.91 -3.25
N ARG A 87 10.00 -3.71 -3.07
CA ARG A 87 9.76 -4.64 -1.95
C ARG A 87 9.47 -3.98 -0.60
N GLU A 88 9.49 -2.69 -0.50
CA GLU A 88 9.00 -1.98 0.69
C GLU A 88 7.51 -2.23 0.87
N THR A 89 7.06 -2.19 2.11
CA THR A 89 5.66 -2.38 2.44
C THR A 89 5.10 -1.12 3.09
N LEU A 90 3.81 -0.90 2.88
CA LEU A 90 3.10 0.25 3.42
C LEU A 90 1.69 -0.15 3.88
N VAL A 91 1.17 0.61 4.83
CA VAL A 91 -0.21 0.46 5.30
C VAL A 91 -0.99 1.70 4.88
N ARG A 92 -2.05 1.51 4.08
CA ARG A 92 -2.82 2.62 3.48
C ARG A 92 -4.31 2.28 3.46
N ARG A 93 -5.13 3.29 3.26
CA ARG A 93 -6.59 3.13 3.15
C ARG A 93 -7.03 2.97 1.70
N VAL A 94 -7.89 2.02 1.43
CA VAL A 94 -8.55 1.86 0.13
C VAL A 94 -9.49 3.04 -0.10
N LEU A 95 -9.17 3.86 -1.09
CA LEU A 95 -10.01 4.97 -1.55
C LEU A 95 -10.96 4.53 -2.64
N ALA A 96 -10.47 3.70 -3.59
CA ALA A 96 -11.28 3.22 -4.69
C ALA A 96 -10.94 1.77 -5.04
N MET A 97 -11.97 1.07 -5.47
CA MET A 97 -11.97 -0.34 -5.87
C MET A 97 -11.81 -0.48 -7.38
N PRO A 98 -11.46 -1.68 -7.89
CA PRO A 98 -11.45 -1.95 -9.32
C PRO A 98 -12.75 -1.54 -10.02
N GLY A 99 -12.64 -0.78 -11.11
CA GLY A 99 -13.76 -0.23 -11.88
C GLY A 99 -14.34 1.08 -11.33
N ASP A 100 -13.87 1.59 -10.21
CA ASP A 100 -14.30 2.87 -9.66
C ASP A 100 -13.67 4.04 -10.40
N LYS A 101 -14.35 5.20 -10.34
CA LYS A 101 -13.86 6.48 -10.86
C LYS A 101 -13.56 7.41 -9.70
N VAL A 102 -12.33 7.90 -9.67
CA VAL A 102 -11.85 8.86 -8.67
C VAL A 102 -11.78 10.24 -9.31
N LYS A 103 -12.35 11.24 -8.67
CA LYS A 103 -12.25 12.63 -9.10
C LYS A 103 -11.59 13.46 -8.01
N PHE A 104 -10.42 14.00 -8.31
CA PHE A 104 -9.70 14.93 -7.46
C PHE A 104 -10.07 16.36 -7.87
N TYR A 105 -10.35 17.20 -6.89
CA TYR A 105 -10.65 18.61 -7.09
C TYR A 105 -9.47 19.45 -6.61
N ASN A 106 -9.33 20.64 -7.19
CA ASN A 106 -8.29 21.59 -6.85
C ASN A 106 -8.35 22.16 -5.41
N ASN A 107 -9.43 21.90 -4.68
CA ASN A 107 -9.61 22.31 -3.28
C ASN A 107 -9.36 21.17 -2.28
N GLY A 108 -8.59 20.14 -2.66
CA GLY A 108 -8.27 19.01 -1.80
C GLY A 108 -9.42 18.02 -1.59
N LYS A 109 -10.57 18.22 -2.23
CA LYS A 109 -11.67 17.26 -2.18
C LYS A 109 -11.44 16.10 -3.13
N VAL A 110 -11.82 14.90 -2.72
CA VAL A 110 -11.83 13.70 -3.54
C VAL A 110 -13.22 13.11 -3.55
N ARG A 111 -13.71 12.78 -4.74
CA ARG A 111 -14.99 12.11 -4.94
C ARG A 111 -14.78 10.73 -5.54
N VAL A 112 -15.36 9.72 -4.88
CA VAL A 112 -15.43 8.34 -5.40
C VAL A 112 -16.90 7.92 -5.37
N LYS A 113 -17.44 7.50 -6.52
CA LYS A 113 -18.89 7.27 -6.65
C LYS A 113 -19.68 8.52 -6.20
N ASN A 114 -20.54 8.37 -5.21
CA ASN A 114 -21.37 9.46 -4.65
C ASN A 114 -20.84 10.01 -3.32
N LYS A 115 -19.65 9.57 -2.87
CA LYS A 115 -19.07 10.03 -1.61
C LYS A 115 -17.94 11.01 -1.88
N THR A 116 -17.97 12.14 -1.19
CA THR A 116 -16.90 13.15 -1.22
C THR A 116 -16.20 13.14 0.14
N LYS A 117 -14.87 13.08 0.12
CA LYS A 117 -14.00 13.18 1.30
C LYS A 117 -13.10 14.40 1.14
N GLN A 118 -12.90 15.16 2.21
CA GLN A 118 -11.85 16.19 2.28
C GLN A 118 -10.54 15.49 2.65
N LEU A 119 -9.48 15.76 1.90
CA LEU A 119 -8.12 15.38 2.29
C LEU A 119 -7.55 16.50 3.14
N GLU A 120 -6.88 16.15 4.24
CA GLU A 120 -6.45 17.13 5.25
C GLU A 120 -5.31 18.05 4.78
N ASP A 121 -4.52 17.63 3.79
CA ASP A 121 -3.42 18.42 3.25
C ASP A 121 -3.78 19.01 1.88
N GLU A 122 -3.57 20.30 1.75
CA GLU A 122 -3.85 21.10 0.56
C GLU A 122 -2.83 20.93 -0.58
N GLU A 123 -2.03 19.87 -0.63
CA GLU A 123 -1.26 19.58 -1.85
C GLU A 123 -2.19 19.16 -2.97
N VAL A 124 -2.66 20.18 -3.55
CA VAL A 124 -3.75 20.30 -4.47
C VAL A 124 -3.25 19.90 -5.84
N PHE A 125 -3.97 19.02 -6.45
CA PHE A 125 -3.93 18.96 -7.92
C PHE A 125 -4.28 20.35 -8.44
N ILE A 126 -3.38 20.95 -9.21
CA ILE A 126 -3.54 22.29 -9.78
C ILE A 126 -4.82 22.36 -10.63
N GLU A 127 -5.29 21.23 -11.12
CA GLU A 127 -6.54 21.05 -11.88
C GLU A 127 -7.38 19.89 -11.36
N THR A 128 -8.69 19.96 -11.57
CA THR A 128 -9.57 18.81 -11.33
C THR A 128 -9.20 17.65 -12.25
N ARG A 129 -8.87 16.50 -11.66
CA ARG A 129 -8.47 15.30 -12.41
C ARG A 129 -9.38 14.12 -12.13
N LYS A 130 -9.63 13.37 -13.17
CA LYS A 130 -10.42 12.13 -13.12
C LYS A 130 -9.49 10.97 -13.43
N ILE A 131 -9.62 9.89 -12.68
CA ILE A 131 -8.82 8.69 -12.79
C ILE A 131 -9.78 7.51 -12.75
N ASP A 132 -9.71 6.65 -13.75
CA ASP A 132 -10.47 5.41 -13.81
C ASP A 132 -9.58 4.27 -13.29
N VAL A 133 -10.02 3.61 -12.20
CA VAL A 133 -9.26 2.50 -11.57
C VAL A 133 -9.50 1.22 -12.36
N PRO A 134 -8.46 0.61 -12.97
CA PRO A 134 -8.67 -0.53 -13.84
C PRO A 134 -9.16 -1.77 -13.09
N LYS A 135 -10.03 -2.53 -13.74
CA LYS A 135 -10.45 -3.86 -13.33
C LYS A 135 -9.79 -4.89 -14.25
N LYS A 136 -9.57 -6.09 -13.75
CA LYS A 136 -9.09 -7.21 -14.56
C LYS A 136 -9.91 -7.38 -15.83
N GLY A 137 -9.24 -7.42 -16.98
CA GLY A 137 -9.82 -7.50 -18.29
C GLY A 137 -10.12 -6.14 -18.96
N ASP A 138 -10.03 -5.03 -18.23
CA ASP A 138 -10.22 -3.70 -18.82
C ASP A 138 -9.11 -3.40 -19.83
N THR A 139 -9.49 -2.74 -20.93
CA THR A 139 -8.56 -2.29 -21.95
C THR A 139 -8.30 -0.79 -21.80
N LEU A 140 -7.05 -0.44 -21.53
CA LEU A 140 -6.57 0.93 -21.41
C LEU A 140 -6.00 1.37 -22.76
N TYR A 141 -6.67 2.32 -23.43
CA TYR A 141 -6.20 2.90 -24.70
C TYR A 141 -5.28 4.08 -24.38
N MET A 142 -3.99 3.96 -24.71
CA MET A 142 -2.95 4.95 -24.38
C MET A 142 -3.29 6.36 -24.86
N SER A 143 -3.96 6.49 -26.01
CA SER A 143 -4.39 7.77 -26.59
C SER A 143 -5.53 8.46 -25.83
N LYS A 144 -6.25 7.71 -24.97
CA LYS A 144 -7.39 8.24 -24.19
C LYS A 144 -7.02 8.58 -22.75
N LEU A 145 -5.82 8.16 -22.31
CA LEU A 145 -5.34 8.38 -20.96
C LEU A 145 -4.84 9.81 -20.81
N ASN A 146 -5.22 10.46 -19.71
CA ASN A 146 -4.60 11.72 -19.31
C ASN A 146 -3.18 11.49 -18.78
N ASP A 147 -2.42 12.58 -18.52
CA ASP A 147 -1.00 12.50 -18.13
C ASP A 147 -0.77 11.67 -16.87
N VAL A 148 -1.69 11.72 -15.89
CA VAL A 148 -1.62 10.92 -14.66
C VAL A 148 -1.88 9.45 -14.94
N GLU A 149 -2.93 9.18 -15.72
CA GLU A 149 -3.30 7.80 -16.09
C GLU A 149 -2.22 7.14 -16.96
N GLN A 150 -1.49 7.92 -17.78
CA GLN A 150 -0.33 7.41 -18.51
C GLN A 150 0.80 6.98 -17.56
N ASP A 151 1.08 7.74 -16.51
CA ASP A 151 2.09 7.35 -15.52
C ASP A 151 1.66 6.07 -14.79
N TYR A 152 0.38 5.94 -14.49
CA TYR A 152 -0.16 4.70 -13.88
C TYR A 152 -0.14 3.52 -14.86
N ALA A 153 -0.39 3.75 -16.15
CA ALA A 153 -0.26 2.74 -17.19
C ALA A 153 1.18 2.23 -17.34
N ILE A 154 2.19 3.11 -17.21
CA ILE A 154 3.60 2.73 -17.14
C ILE A 154 3.84 1.72 -16.00
N ASN A 155 3.26 1.99 -14.83
CA ASN A 155 3.39 1.09 -13.70
C ASN A 155 2.74 -0.28 -13.95
N ILE A 156 1.59 -0.31 -14.61
CA ILE A 156 0.91 -1.55 -15.03
C ILE A 156 1.77 -2.31 -16.06
N MET A 157 2.31 -1.64 -17.06
CA MET A 157 3.21 -2.27 -18.05
C MET A 157 4.44 -2.89 -17.41
N MET A 158 5.07 -2.17 -16.47
CA MET A 158 6.22 -2.68 -15.72
C MET A 158 5.87 -3.91 -14.88
N GLU A 159 4.69 -3.94 -14.25
CA GLU A 159 4.22 -5.08 -13.46
C GLU A 159 3.97 -6.31 -14.33
N GLN A 160 3.44 -6.08 -15.52
CA GLN A 160 3.20 -7.13 -16.51
C GLN A 160 4.46 -7.55 -17.29
N ASN A 161 5.64 -7.02 -16.92
CA ASN A 161 6.92 -7.25 -17.60
C ASN A 161 6.89 -6.88 -19.08
N ILE A 162 6.08 -5.91 -19.48
CA ILE A 162 6.08 -5.37 -20.84
C ILE A 162 7.33 -4.49 -20.97
N LEU A 163 8.24 -4.86 -21.88
CA LEU A 163 9.41 -4.07 -22.21
C LEU A 163 9.02 -2.98 -23.20
N PHE A 164 9.18 -1.73 -22.82
CA PHE A 164 8.82 -0.58 -23.65
C PHE A 164 9.88 0.52 -23.62
N TYR A 165 9.78 1.43 -24.56
CA TYR A 165 10.42 2.74 -24.52
C TYR A 165 9.42 3.82 -24.89
N ILE A 166 9.71 5.04 -24.51
CA ILE A 166 8.84 6.21 -24.71
C ILE A 166 9.53 7.14 -25.72
N LYS A 167 8.74 7.68 -26.64
CA LYS A 167 9.14 8.83 -27.46
C LYS A 167 8.33 10.03 -26.99
N THR A 168 9.05 11.04 -26.56
CA THR A 168 8.47 12.30 -26.11
C THR A 168 8.58 13.34 -27.21
N SER A 169 7.52 14.14 -27.41
CA SER A 169 7.46 15.28 -28.32
C SER A 169 6.81 16.46 -27.62
N LEU A 170 7.21 17.66 -28.00
CA LEU A 170 6.71 18.91 -27.44
C LEU A 170 5.81 19.62 -28.46
N TRP A 171 4.64 20.05 -28.04
CA TRP A 171 3.64 20.63 -28.92
C TRP A 171 3.05 21.93 -28.37
N GLN A 172 2.82 22.90 -29.25
CA GLN A 172 2.04 24.10 -28.98
C GLN A 172 0.88 24.16 -29.98
N GLY A 173 -0.31 23.78 -29.54
CA GLY A 173 -1.42 23.53 -30.44
C GLY A 173 -1.11 22.41 -31.44
N GLU A 174 -1.08 22.74 -32.75
CA GLU A 174 -0.75 21.81 -33.83
C GLU A 174 0.73 21.88 -34.26
N ARG A 175 1.51 22.82 -33.70
CA ARG A 175 2.92 22.98 -34.02
C ARG A 175 3.79 22.14 -33.08
N GLU A 176 4.65 21.32 -33.65
CA GLU A 176 5.71 20.64 -32.91
C GLU A 176 6.86 21.62 -32.62
N LEU A 177 7.29 21.65 -31.38
CA LEU A 177 8.42 22.46 -30.90
C LEU A 177 9.67 21.59 -30.77
N PRO A 178 10.87 22.18 -30.92
CA PRO A 178 12.10 21.46 -30.67
C PRO A 178 12.17 20.92 -29.22
N LEU A 179 12.51 19.65 -29.07
CA LEU A 179 12.55 18.99 -27.76
C LEU A 179 13.71 19.52 -26.88
N ASP A 180 14.75 20.08 -27.49
CA ASP A 180 15.88 20.70 -26.80
C ASP A 180 15.49 21.88 -25.91
N MET A 181 14.36 22.52 -26.19
CA MET A 181 13.78 23.54 -25.31
C MET A 181 13.54 23.01 -23.89
N LEU A 182 13.27 21.73 -23.73
CA LEU A 182 13.12 21.10 -22.41
C LEU A 182 14.45 20.92 -21.69
N GLY A 183 15.56 20.70 -22.43
CA GLY A 183 16.89 20.51 -21.86
C GLY A 183 17.48 21.72 -21.17
N ALA A 184 16.94 22.92 -21.43
CA ALA A 184 17.32 24.16 -20.78
C ALA A 184 16.53 24.49 -19.52
N LEU A 185 15.59 23.62 -19.13
CA LEU A 185 14.70 23.84 -18.01
C LEU A 185 15.26 23.27 -16.71
N LYS A 186 14.81 23.83 -15.59
CA LYS A 186 15.17 23.39 -14.26
C LYS A 186 13.94 23.00 -13.48
N LEU A 187 14.02 21.89 -12.76
CA LEU A 187 13.06 21.50 -11.73
C LEU A 187 13.69 21.78 -10.36
N GLY A 188 13.27 22.87 -9.74
CA GLY A 188 13.96 23.41 -8.58
C GLY A 188 15.42 23.80 -8.92
N ASN A 189 16.39 23.21 -8.24
CA ASN A 189 17.82 23.44 -8.46
C ASN A 189 18.46 22.47 -9.45
N ARG A 190 17.71 21.48 -9.98
CA ARG A 190 18.21 20.44 -10.87
C ARG A 190 17.88 20.77 -12.33
N GLN A 191 18.88 20.69 -13.20
CA GLN A 191 18.66 20.67 -14.64
C GLN A 191 18.24 19.28 -15.10
N VAL A 192 17.18 19.20 -15.91
CA VAL A 192 16.64 17.95 -16.43
C VAL A 192 17.32 17.62 -17.76
N SER A 193 17.82 16.39 -17.89
CA SER A 193 18.31 15.90 -19.17
C SER A 193 17.17 15.45 -20.06
N LEU A 194 17.33 15.57 -21.39
CA LEU A 194 16.30 15.10 -22.35
C LEU A 194 15.98 13.61 -22.20
N LYS A 195 16.94 12.79 -21.79
CA LYS A 195 16.74 11.35 -21.56
C LYS A 195 15.85 11.04 -20.35
N GLU A 196 15.79 11.97 -19.39
CA GLU A 196 14.95 11.81 -18.19
C GLU A 196 13.51 12.22 -18.43
N VAL A 197 13.25 13.09 -19.43
CA VAL A 197 11.90 13.64 -19.69
C VAL A 197 10.87 12.53 -19.92
N ASP A 198 11.26 11.44 -20.55
CA ASP A 198 10.38 10.31 -20.87
C ASP A 198 9.74 9.69 -19.61
N LEU A 199 10.47 9.65 -18.51
CA LEU A 199 10.07 9.01 -17.24
C LEU A 199 9.74 10.01 -16.13
N LEU A 200 9.78 11.30 -16.40
CA LEU A 200 9.38 12.30 -15.41
C LEU A 200 7.91 12.08 -14.99
N PRO A 201 7.59 12.23 -13.70
CA PRO A 201 6.22 12.21 -13.24
C PRO A 201 5.43 13.38 -13.85
N TRP A 202 4.12 13.23 -13.95
CA TRP A 202 3.26 14.22 -14.60
C TRP A 202 3.37 15.63 -14.00
N GLN A 203 3.61 15.74 -12.68
CA GLN A 203 3.80 17.02 -12.00
C GLN A 203 4.99 17.79 -12.58
N ASP A 204 6.11 17.11 -12.74
CA ASP A 204 7.34 17.67 -13.26
C ASP A 204 7.19 18.05 -14.74
N ARG A 205 6.53 17.20 -15.53
CA ARG A 205 6.22 17.51 -16.93
C ARG A 205 5.32 18.73 -17.05
N TYR A 206 4.29 18.84 -16.22
CA TYR A 206 3.42 20.02 -16.20
C TYR A 206 4.18 21.31 -15.85
N LEU A 207 5.09 21.25 -14.88
CA LEU A 207 5.95 22.41 -14.57
C LEU A 207 6.85 22.80 -15.73
N MET A 208 7.38 21.83 -16.47
CA MET A 208 8.17 22.07 -17.68
C MET A 208 7.31 22.70 -18.79
N GLU A 209 6.11 22.18 -19.02
CA GLU A 209 5.14 22.76 -19.97
C GLU A 209 4.87 24.23 -19.65
N LEU A 210 4.65 24.57 -18.38
CA LEU A 210 4.45 25.94 -17.93
C LEU A 210 5.69 26.84 -18.16
N GLN A 211 6.90 26.32 -17.90
CA GLN A 211 8.13 27.09 -18.11
C GLN A 211 8.37 27.37 -19.60
N VAL A 212 8.10 26.41 -20.49
CA VAL A 212 8.17 26.63 -21.94
C VAL A 212 7.12 27.65 -22.36
N PHE A 213 5.89 27.49 -21.91
CA PHE A 213 4.79 28.41 -22.23
C PHE A 213 5.08 29.86 -21.82
N GLN A 214 5.75 30.07 -20.67
CA GLN A 214 6.15 31.39 -20.22
C GLN A 214 7.26 32.03 -21.07
N ARG A 215 8.08 31.23 -21.76
CA ARG A 215 9.16 31.70 -22.63
C ARG A 215 8.68 31.93 -24.06
N GLU A 216 7.71 31.15 -24.51
CA GLU A 216 7.15 31.28 -25.85
C GLU A 216 6.06 32.36 -25.88
N ILE A 217 6.13 33.24 -26.86
CA ILE A 217 5.11 34.26 -27.08
C ILE A 217 3.92 33.58 -27.75
N GLY A 218 2.88 33.28 -26.99
CA GLY A 218 1.67 32.71 -27.55
C GLY A 218 0.61 32.45 -26.49
N SER A 219 -0.66 32.39 -26.90
CA SER A 219 -1.80 32.08 -26.01
C SER A 219 -2.12 30.58 -25.92
N THR A 220 -1.51 29.76 -26.78
CA THR A 220 -1.80 28.32 -26.85
C THR A 220 -0.94 27.54 -25.87
N PRO A 221 -1.53 26.72 -24.99
CA PRO A 221 -0.78 25.91 -24.03
C PRO A 221 0.22 24.98 -24.71
N VAL A 222 1.36 24.82 -24.09
CA VAL A 222 2.37 23.82 -24.47
C VAL A 222 2.05 22.48 -23.82
N LYS A 223 2.22 21.38 -24.56
CA LYS A 223 1.97 20.02 -24.10
C LYS A 223 3.09 19.07 -24.48
N ILE A 224 3.50 18.27 -23.52
CA ILE A 224 4.41 17.15 -23.71
C ILE A 224 3.57 15.93 -24.06
N LYS A 225 3.70 15.41 -25.30
CA LYS A 225 3.04 14.19 -25.74
C LYS A 225 4.01 13.02 -25.66
N ARG A 226 3.51 11.89 -25.18
CA ARG A 226 4.26 10.63 -25.07
C ARG A 226 3.63 9.55 -25.92
N GLU A 227 4.44 8.85 -26.65
CA GLU A 227 4.08 7.65 -27.39
C GLU A 227 4.89 6.46 -26.87
N PHE A 228 4.23 5.34 -26.73
CA PHE A 228 4.78 4.12 -26.12
C PHE A 228 5.03 3.08 -27.20
N PHE A 229 6.21 2.49 -27.18
CA PHE A 229 6.63 1.49 -28.17
C PHE A 229 7.14 0.24 -27.48
N ASN A 230 6.81 -0.92 -28.03
CA ASN A 230 7.35 -2.19 -27.59
C ASN A 230 8.84 -2.26 -27.93
N LYS A 231 9.68 -2.63 -26.97
CA LYS A 231 11.13 -2.68 -27.16
C LYS A 231 11.56 -3.84 -28.06
N ALA A 232 10.73 -4.91 -28.18
CA ALA A 232 11.09 -6.09 -28.97
C ALA A 232 10.96 -5.87 -30.48
N ASP A 233 9.90 -5.18 -30.93
CA ASP A 233 9.59 -5.03 -32.35
C ASP A 233 9.36 -3.58 -32.78
N SER A 234 9.56 -2.63 -31.87
CA SER A 234 9.30 -1.20 -32.09
C SER A 234 7.87 -0.87 -32.52
N SER A 235 6.91 -1.77 -32.35
CA SER A 235 5.51 -1.48 -32.60
C SER A 235 4.95 -0.51 -31.57
N ARG A 236 4.02 0.36 -32.01
CA ARG A 236 3.36 1.28 -31.09
C ARG A 236 2.41 0.53 -30.14
N ILE A 237 2.53 0.79 -28.86
CA ILE A 237 1.60 0.26 -27.85
C ILE A 237 0.38 1.17 -27.79
N GLU A 238 -0.68 0.79 -28.50
CA GLU A 238 -1.91 1.57 -28.53
C GLU A 238 -2.82 1.27 -27.35
N LYS A 239 -2.74 0.06 -26.81
CA LYS A 239 -3.57 -0.42 -25.70
C LYS A 239 -2.84 -1.43 -24.84
N ILE A 240 -3.21 -1.49 -23.58
CA ILE A 240 -2.82 -2.54 -22.64
C ILE A 240 -4.06 -3.13 -21.99
N VAL A 241 -4.02 -4.40 -21.64
CA VAL A 241 -5.10 -5.08 -20.93
C VAL A 241 -4.69 -5.28 -19.49
N ALA A 242 -5.49 -4.84 -18.54
CA ALA A 242 -5.27 -5.05 -17.12
C ALA A 242 -5.37 -6.55 -16.79
N GLN A 243 -4.27 -7.16 -16.35
CA GLN A 243 -4.22 -8.60 -16.03
C GLN A 243 -4.68 -8.90 -14.60
N ASP A 244 -4.79 -7.87 -13.75
CA ASP A 244 -5.22 -7.99 -12.36
C ASP A 244 -6.27 -6.91 -12.04
N ASP A 245 -6.91 -7.03 -10.89
CA ASP A 245 -7.72 -5.98 -10.29
C ASP A 245 -6.81 -4.95 -9.62
N TYR A 246 -7.04 -3.66 -9.90
CA TYR A 246 -6.25 -2.56 -9.35
C TYR A 246 -7.02 -1.78 -8.30
N TYR A 247 -6.30 -1.28 -7.33
CA TYR A 247 -6.83 -0.52 -6.20
C TYR A 247 -6.14 0.83 -6.12
N PHE A 248 -6.89 1.84 -5.69
CA PHE A 248 -6.34 3.14 -5.35
C PHE A 248 -6.32 3.30 -3.84
N ILE A 249 -5.12 3.32 -3.25
CA ILE A 249 -4.92 3.37 -1.81
C ILE A 249 -4.25 4.69 -1.42
N ILE A 250 -4.65 5.29 -0.30
CA ILE A 250 -4.16 6.59 0.15
C ILE A 250 -3.71 6.57 1.61
N SER A 251 -2.80 7.47 1.94
CA SER A 251 -2.48 7.85 3.31
C SER A 251 -3.54 8.79 3.88
N GLU A 252 -3.70 8.82 5.20
CA GLU A 252 -4.51 9.83 5.87
C GLU A 252 -3.75 11.16 5.94
N LYS A 253 -2.43 11.11 6.13
CA LYS A 253 -1.54 12.26 6.17
C LYS A 253 -0.67 12.29 4.92
N LEU A 254 -0.78 13.37 4.14
CA LEU A 254 -0.19 13.48 2.81
C LEU A 254 1.32 13.72 2.81
N LYS A 255 1.81 14.53 3.74
CA LYS A 255 3.23 14.90 3.76
C LYS A 255 4.13 13.72 4.05
N HIS A 256 5.01 13.41 3.09
CA HIS A 256 6.08 12.40 3.22
C HIS A 256 5.62 10.93 3.32
N ALA A 257 4.44 10.63 2.85
CA ALA A 257 3.91 9.27 2.88
C ALA A 257 3.45 8.83 1.48
N PRO A 258 4.30 8.14 0.70
CA PRO A 258 3.98 7.71 -0.65
C PRO A 258 2.72 6.85 -0.67
N ASP A 259 1.85 7.09 -1.64
CA ASP A 259 0.63 6.34 -1.88
C ASP A 259 0.24 6.33 -3.37
N SER A 260 -0.97 5.91 -3.72
CA SER A 260 -1.37 5.79 -5.12
C SER A 260 -1.36 7.09 -5.92
N ARG A 261 -1.36 8.25 -5.28
CA ARG A 261 -1.25 9.53 -5.97
C ARG A 261 0.13 9.73 -6.61
N GLU A 262 1.14 9.12 -6.00
CA GLU A 262 2.54 9.17 -6.43
C GLU A 262 2.98 7.85 -7.07
N LEU A 263 2.63 6.72 -6.43
CA LEU A 263 3.07 5.38 -6.82
C LEU A 263 2.20 4.72 -7.89
N GLY A 264 1.01 5.26 -8.16
CA GLY A 264 0.03 4.65 -9.05
C GLY A 264 -0.83 3.57 -8.39
N PHE A 265 -1.47 2.76 -9.22
CA PHE A 265 -2.34 1.69 -8.74
C PHE A 265 -1.56 0.54 -8.08
N PHE A 266 -2.22 -0.12 -7.14
CA PHE A 266 -1.76 -1.36 -6.55
C PHE A 266 -2.61 -2.52 -7.06
N SER A 267 -1.98 -3.54 -7.63
CA SER A 267 -2.69 -4.74 -8.07
C SER A 267 -3.13 -5.59 -6.88
N ARG A 268 -4.09 -6.48 -7.12
CA ARG A 268 -4.53 -7.47 -6.11
C ARG A 268 -3.36 -8.29 -5.57
N SER A 269 -2.41 -8.64 -6.43
CA SER A 269 -1.22 -9.42 -6.08
C SER A 269 -0.24 -8.67 -5.16
N GLN A 270 -0.25 -7.35 -5.18
CA GLN A 270 0.54 -6.49 -4.29
C GLN A 270 -0.09 -6.30 -2.91
N LEU A 271 -1.38 -6.62 -2.74
CA LEU A 271 -2.05 -6.55 -1.45
C LEU A 271 -1.75 -7.79 -0.62
N LEU A 272 -1.06 -7.60 0.50
CA LEU A 272 -0.59 -8.66 1.38
C LEU A 272 -1.60 -9.05 2.45
N GLY A 273 -2.53 -8.14 2.79
CA GLY A 273 -3.55 -8.40 3.77
C GLY A 273 -4.40 -7.18 4.13
N ARG A 274 -5.43 -7.42 4.93
CA ARG A 274 -6.36 -6.40 5.44
C ARG A 274 -6.20 -6.23 6.94
N TYR A 275 -6.22 -4.98 7.40
CA TYR A 275 -6.26 -4.62 8.81
C TYR A 275 -7.52 -5.19 9.50
N VAL A 276 -7.31 -5.76 10.68
CA VAL A 276 -8.38 -6.30 11.52
C VAL A 276 -8.45 -5.58 12.86
N TYR A 277 -7.30 -5.42 13.53
CA TYR A 277 -7.23 -4.88 14.88
C TYR A 277 -5.90 -4.16 15.11
N SER A 278 -5.90 -3.19 16.02
CA SER A 278 -4.66 -2.53 16.48
C SER A 278 -4.67 -2.36 17.98
N HIS A 279 -3.47 -2.36 18.55
CA HIS A 279 -3.25 -1.86 19.89
C HIS A 279 -2.13 -0.82 19.86
N ARG A 280 -2.24 0.17 20.72
CA ARG A 280 -1.21 1.20 20.82
C ARG A 280 0.08 0.55 21.31
N HIS A 281 1.17 0.88 20.66
CA HIS A 281 2.48 0.53 21.17
C HIS A 281 2.70 1.33 22.47
N ILE A 282 2.71 0.63 23.60
CA ILE A 282 3.24 1.20 24.83
C ILE A 282 4.75 1.15 24.68
N PRO A 283 5.45 2.31 24.66
CA PRO A 283 6.91 2.31 24.55
C PRO A 283 7.47 1.36 25.61
N LYS A 284 8.18 0.33 25.19
CA LYS A 284 8.97 -0.49 26.08
C LYS A 284 10.13 0.39 26.56
N VAL A 285 9.97 1.04 27.65
CA VAL A 285 11.11 1.26 28.56
C VAL A 285 11.49 -0.15 28.99
N ALA A 286 12.55 -0.68 28.43
CA ALA A 286 12.95 -2.08 28.62
C ALA A 286 13.13 -2.49 30.09
N GLY A 287 13.24 -1.52 31.04
CA GLY A 287 13.23 -1.71 32.46
C GLY A 287 11.84 -1.86 33.09
N ASP A 288 10.83 -1.23 32.54
CA ASP A 288 9.54 -1.04 33.23
C ASP A 288 8.69 -2.33 33.36
N TYR A 289 8.90 -3.31 32.50
CA TYR A 289 8.21 -4.62 32.60
C TYR A 289 8.95 -5.56 33.55
N LEU A 290 10.28 -5.57 33.51
CA LEU A 290 11.09 -6.35 34.46
C LEU A 290 10.93 -5.79 35.88
N ASP A 291 10.88 -4.46 36.01
CA ASP A 291 10.67 -3.81 37.32
C ASP A 291 9.23 -4.08 37.84
N LYS A 292 8.21 -4.04 37.04
CA LYS A 292 6.84 -4.42 37.43
C LYS A 292 6.69 -5.90 37.78
N ILE A 293 7.33 -6.78 37.01
CA ILE A 293 7.37 -8.22 37.36
C ILE A 293 8.15 -8.43 38.64
N THR A 294 9.26 -7.73 38.84
CA THR A 294 10.09 -7.86 40.03
C THR A 294 9.39 -7.31 41.29
N VAL A 295 8.65 -6.19 41.16
CA VAL A 295 7.80 -5.65 42.22
C VAL A 295 6.65 -6.61 42.51
N PHE A 296 5.94 -7.11 41.50
CA PHE A 296 4.87 -8.08 41.69
C PHE A 296 5.35 -9.39 42.34
N LEU A 297 6.51 -9.90 41.91
CA LEU A 297 7.12 -11.10 42.54
C LEU A 297 7.54 -10.84 43.97
N LYS A 298 8.08 -9.66 44.30
CA LYS A 298 8.37 -9.27 45.68
C LYS A 298 7.12 -9.23 46.56
N ASP A 299 6.07 -8.56 46.07
CA ASP A 299 4.78 -8.46 46.79
C ASP A 299 4.17 -9.86 47.03
N VAL A 300 4.28 -10.80 46.07
CA VAL A 300 3.81 -12.17 46.23
C VAL A 300 4.68 -12.97 47.20
N LEU A 301 5.99 -12.76 47.19
CA LEU A 301 6.94 -13.44 48.08
C LEU A 301 6.86 -12.91 49.53
N ASP A 302 6.66 -11.59 49.70
CA ASP A 302 6.48 -10.95 51.02
C ASP A 302 5.14 -11.36 51.68
N LEU A 303 4.11 -11.59 50.88
CA LEU A 303 2.85 -12.18 51.38
C LEU A 303 2.99 -13.67 51.81
N SER A 304 3.97 -14.39 51.28
CA SER A 304 4.25 -15.78 51.69
C SER A 304 5.10 -15.92 52.92
N SER A 305 5.78 -14.84 53.37
CA SER A 305 6.61 -14.80 54.57
C SER A 305 5.87 -14.25 55.82
N ALA A 306 4.60 -13.83 55.64
CA ALA A 306 3.77 -13.26 56.71
C ALA A 306 2.70 -14.24 57.26
N ASN A 307 2.78 -15.55 56.95
CA ASN A 307 1.92 -16.61 57.54
C ASN A 307 2.75 -17.63 58.32
#